data_6f30963300aecb225e6673eb21d58b6b
#
_entry.id   6f30963300aecb225e6673eb21d58b6b
#
_cell.length_a   1.000
_cell.length_b   1.000
_cell.length_c   1.000
_cell.angle_alpha   90.00
_cell.angle_beta   90.00
_cell.angle_gamma   90.00
#
_symmetry.space_group_name_H-M   'P 1'
#
loop_
_entity.id
_entity.type
_entity.pdbx_description
1 polymer ?
#
loop_
_entity_poly.entity_id
_entity_poly.type
_entity_poly.pdbx_seq_one_letter_code
_entity_poly.pdbx_strand_id
1 'polypeptide(L)'
;TVLGLTAVCVPTMAQYEGTRVYDRIGHGQDSITTLGNIVAYKDSYKAQDYVGAYEPWKAVFTMAPCAEVSTYAYGAMILANVLVKEQDMTKKKAYFNELMNLYDTRLKHMDALNSFTKADKRATKGDILARKAFDYAYYGAGVADGYSLDKAYTMFREGIDLINKDGAKEVPGFVLDKFFEISYQR
;
A
#
# COMPACT_ATOMS: atom_id res chain seq x y z
N THR A 1 36.55 -27.54 -23.17
CA THR A 1 35.13 -27.29 -22.87
C THR A 1 35.07 -26.08 -21.94
N VAL A 2 34.80 -24.89 -22.51
CA VAL A 2 34.66 -23.65 -21.75
C VAL A 2 33.16 -23.51 -21.40
N LEU A 3 32.81 -23.67 -20.13
CA LEU A 3 31.49 -23.36 -19.64
C LEU A 3 31.35 -21.82 -19.57
N GLY A 4 30.57 -21.26 -20.50
CA GLY A 4 30.16 -19.86 -20.46
C GLY A 4 29.16 -19.65 -19.32
N LEU A 5 29.58 -18.97 -18.26
CA LEU A 5 28.67 -18.38 -17.27
C LEU A 5 27.93 -17.24 -17.97
N THR A 6 26.69 -17.48 -18.36
CA THR A 6 25.77 -16.39 -18.68
C THR A 6 25.37 -15.74 -17.38
N ALA A 7 25.97 -14.59 -17.07
CA ALA A 7 25.49 -13.72 -15.99
C ALA A 7 24.08 -13.23 -16.37
N VAL A 8 23.08 -13.80 -15.74
CA VAL A 8 21.71 -13.26 -15.76
C VAL A 8 21.76 -11.94 -15.00
N CYS A 9 21.79 -10.85 -15.73
CA CYS A 9 21.62 -9.51 -15.17
C CYS A 9 20.18 -9.41 -14.64
N VAL A 10 19.96 -9.79 -13.39
CA VAL A 10 18.72 -9.46 -12.69
C VAL A 10 18.76 -7.94 -12.53
N PRO A 11 17.81 -7.17 -13.10
CA PRO A 11 17.78 -5.75 -12.85
C PRO A 11 17.61 -5.59 -11.33
N THR A 12 18.65 -5.16 -10.64
CA THR A 12 18.52 -4.61 -9.30
C THR A 12 17.58 -3.43 -9.44
N MET A 13 16.35 -3.60 -8.95
CA MET A 13 15.40 -2.50 -8.82
C MET A 13 16.08 -1.45 -7.97
N ALA A 14 16.69 -0.47 -8.61
CA ALA A 14 17.27 0.66 -7.93
C ALA A 14 16.13 1.38 -7.22
N GLN A 15 16.10 1.31 -5.90
CA GLN A 15 15.14 2.06 -5.11
C GLN A 15 15.56 3.52 -5.21
N TYR A 16 14.80 4.29 -5.98
CA TYR A 16 15.00 5.72 -6.10
C TYR A 16 14.48 6.39 -4.83
N GLU A 17 15.40 6.79 -3.95
CA GLU A 17 15.11 7.50 -2.72
C GLU A 17 15.74 8.89 -2.77
N GLY A 18 15.01 9.90 -2.31
CA GLY A 18 15.51 11.26 -2.26
C GLY A 18 14.42 12.27 -1.91
N THR A 19 14.83 13.50 -1.60
CA THR A 19 13.90 14.56 -1.22
C THR A 19 13.25 15.24 -2.43
N ARG A 20 13.93 15.27 -3.58
CA ARG A 20 13.40 15.84 -4.82
C ARG A 20 12.60 14.79 -5.59
N VAL A 21 11.57 15.24 -6.29
CA VAL A 21 10.69 14.34 -7.09
C VAL A 21 11.52 13.53 -8.08
N TYR A 22 12.46 14.14 -8.78
CA TYR A 22 13.30 13.47 -9.78
C TYR A 22 14.19 12.36 -9.19
N ASP A 23 14.56 12.46 -7.92
CA ASP A 23 15.38 11.45 -7.26
C ASP A 23 14.58 10.17 -6.98
N ARG A 24 13.24 10.26 -6.98
CA ARG A 24 12.32 9.19 -6.56
C ARG A 24 11.60 8.47 -7.70
N ILE A 25 11.66 9.02 -8.92
CA ILE A 25 10.90 8.51 -10.09
C ILE A 25 11.79 7.87 -11.17
N GLY A 26 13.08 7.74 -10.91
CA GLY A 26 14.05 7.24 -11.89
C GLY A 26 14.67 8.34 -12.74
N HIS A 27 15.44 7.93 -13.74
CA HIS A 27 16.14 8.83 -14.64
C HIS A 27 15.85 8.50 -16.10
N GLY A 28 15.99 9.50 -16.98
CA GLY A 28 15.78 9.31 -18.41
C GLY A 28 14.39 8.78 -18.75
N GLN A 29 14.33 7.70 -19.52
CA GLN A 29 13.07 7.10 -19.96
C GLN A 29 12.22 6.58 -18.79
N ASP A 30 12.85 6.08 -17.71
CA ASP A 30 12.13 5.59 -16.54
C ASP A 30 11.34 6.70 -15.84
N SER A 31 11.94 7.91 -15.73
CA SER A 31 11.26 9.05 -15.14
C SER A 31 10.05 9.49 -15.98
N ILE A 32 10.17 9.48 -17.31
CA ILE A 32 9.07 9.82 -18.22
C ILE A 32 7.93 8.81 -18.06
N THR A 33 8.25 7.52 -18.06
CA THR A 33 7.27 6.43 -17.89
C THR A 33 6.59 6.52 -16.53
N THR A 34 7.34 6.74 -15.45
CA THR A 34 6.80 6.87 -14.09
C THR A 34 5.87 8.07 -13.97
N LEU A 35 6.26 9.24 -14.50
CA LEU A 35 5.41 10.43 -14.50
C LEU A 35 4.14 10.25 -15.32
N GLY A 36 4.23 9.62 -16.50
CA GLY A 36 3.07 9.29 -17.32
C GLY A 36 2.06 8.41 -16.56
N ASN A 37 2.56 7.36 -15.89
CA ASN A 37 1.72 6.49 -15.08
C ASN A 37 1.13 7.20 -13.85
N ILE A 38 1.88 8.11 -13.20
CA ILE A 38 1.37 8.94 -12.09
C ILE A 38 0.18 9.79 -12.56
N VAL A 39 0.30 10.45 -13.69
CA VAL A 39 -0.79 11.26 -14.28
C VAL A 39 -1.98 10.36 -14.60
N ALA A 40 -1.75 9.25 -15.32
CA ALA A 40 -2.79 8.34 -15.75
C ALA A 40 -3.61 7.78 -14.58
N TYR A 41 -2.97 7.22 -13.55
CA TYR A 41 -3.73 6.67 -12.43
C TYR A 41 -4.46 7.73 -11.61
N LYS A 42 -3.88 8.94 -11.47
CA LYS A 42 -4.52 10.04 -10.74
C LYS A 42 -5.75 10.57 -11.46
N ASP A 43 -5.70 10.67 -12.77
CA ASP A 43 -6.84 11.16 -13.56
C ASP A 43 -7.97 10.11 -13.59
N SER A 44 -7.64 8.83 -13.78
CA SER A 44 -8.60 7.74 -13.65
C SER A 44 -9.21 7.67 -12.24
N TYR A 45 -8.39 7.82 -11.19
CA TYR A 45 -8.87 7.87 -9.81
C TYR A 45 -9.85 9.02 -9.55
N LYS A 46 -9.55 10.24 -10.03
CA LYS A 46 -10.45 11.40 -9.92
C LYS A 46 -11.76 11.18 -10.68
N ALA A 47 -11.70 10.49 -11.81
CA ALA A 47 -12.88 10.08 -12.57
C ALA A 47 -13.62 8.88 -11.94
N GLN A 48 -13.18 8.36 -10.80
CA GLN A 48 -13.68 7.14 -10.14
C GLN A 48 -13.59 5.88 -11.01
N ASP A 49 -12.76 5.91 -12.04
CA ASP A 49 -12.41 4.74 -12.84
C ASP A 49 -11.26 3.98 -12.17
N TYR A 50 -11.58 3.24 -11.11
CA TYR A 50 -10.59 2.48 -10.35
C TYR A 50 -10.01 1.30 -11.14
N VAL A 51 -10.76 0.76 -12.09
CA VAL A 51 -10.28 -0.32 -12.96
C VAL A 51 -9.23 0.23 -13.92
N GLY A 52 -9.50 1.35 -14.57
CA GLY A 52 -8.53 2.05 -15.44
C GLY A 52 -7.32 2.59 -14.67
N ALA A 53 -7.48 2.90 -13.38
CA ALA A 53 -6.39 3.39 -12.53
C ALA A 53 -5.41 2.27 -12.10
N TYR A 54 -5.83 1.00 -12.10
CA TYR A 54 -5.08 -0.09 -11.46
C TYR A 54 -3.72 -0.34 -12.11
N GLU A 55 -3.65 -0.57 -13.43
CA GLU A 55 -2.39 -0.90 -14.09
C GLU A 55 -1.36 0.25 -14.04
N PRO A 56 -1.70 1.52 -14.36
CA PRO A 56 -0.74 2.60 -14.21
C PRO A 56 -0.31 2.83 -12.75
N TRP A 57 -1.23 2.69 -11.77
CA TRP A 57 -0.87 2.73 -10.37
C TRP A 57 0.11 1.63 -10.00
N LYS A 58 -0.15 0.38 -10.40
CA LYS A 58 0.70 -0.78 -10.13
C LYS A 58 2.10 -0.62 -10.70
N ALA A 59 2.20 -0.06 -11.92
CA ALA A 59 3.49 0.26 -12.51
C ALA A 59 4.30 1.23 -11.64
N VAL A 60 3.70 2.32 -11.16
CA VAL A 60 4.36 3.28 -10.25
C VAL A 60 4.73 2.62 -8.92
N PHE A 61 3.80 1.89 -8.31
CA PHE A 61 4.01 1.21 -7.04
C PHE A 61 5.18 0.22 -7.09
N THR A 62 5.35 -0.47 -8.23
CA THR A 62 6.42 -1.45 -8.44
C THR A 62 7.76 -0.79 -8.75
N MET A 63 7.77 0.19 -9.66
CA MET A 63 9.01 0.78 -10.17
C MET A 63 9.56 1.89 -9.25
N ALA A 64 8.70 2.65 -8.63
CA ALA A 64 9.04 3.84 -7.85
C ALA A 64 8.22 3.94 -6.55
N PRO A 65 8.36 3.01 -5.59
CA PRO A 65 7.56 2.97 -4.37
C PRO A 65 7.71 4.23 -3.49
N CYS A 66 8.78 4.97 -3.65
CA CYS A 66 9.00 6.25 -2.95
C CYS A 66 8.60 7.48 -3.77
N ALA A 67 7.96 7.34 -4.94
CA ALA A 67 7.60 8.47 -5.78
C ALA A 67 6.72 9.48 -5.03
N GLU A 68 5.66 9.02 -4.43
CA GLU A 68 4.68 9.88 -3.75
C GLU A 68 3.95 9.13 -2.62
N VAL A 69 3.59 9.87 -1.56
CA VAL A 69 2.72 9.33 -0.48
C VAL A 69 1.34 8.96 -1.01
N SER A 70 0.82 9.71 -1.97
CA SER A 70 -0.48 9.46 -2.60
C SER A 70 -0.56 8.10 -3.33
N THR A 71 0.57 7.53 -3.78
CA THR A 71 0.61 6.18 -4.36
C THR A 71 0.02 5.14 -3.39
N TYR A 72 0.25 5.30 -2.09
CA TYR A 72 -0.30 4.39 -1.08
C TYR A 72 -1.76 4.68 -0.73
N ALA A 73 -2.12 5.96 -0.60
CA ALA A 73 -3.50 6.34 -0.28
C ALA A 73 -4.48 5.99 -1.42
N TYR A 74 -4.11 6.33 -2.65
CA TYR A 74 -4.94 6.01 -3.81
C TYR A 74 -4.89 4.52 -4.14
N GLY A 75 -3.72 3.88 -3.97
CA GLY A 75 -3.56 2.44 -4.19
C GLY A 75 -4.48 1.60 -3.31
N ALA A 76 -4.63 1.94 -2.03
CA ALA A 76 -5.57 1.26 -1.14
C ALA A 76 -7.01 1.36 -1.64
N MET A 77 -7.44 2.54 -2.10
CA MET A 77 -8.78 2.74 -2.66
C MET A 77 -8.96 2.03 -4.01
N ILE A 78 -7.97 2.08 -4.88
CA ILE A 78 -7.99 1.37 -6.17
C ILE A 78 -8.13 -0.13 -5.94
N LEU A 79 -7.25 -0.71 -5.11
CA LEU A 79 -7.26 -2.14 -4.80
C LEU A 79 -8.57 -2.58 -4.13
N ALA A 80 -9.08 -1.81 -3.18
CA ALA A 80 -10.35 -2.09 -2.53
C ALA A 80 -11.52 -2.15 -3.55
N ASN A 81 -11.55 -1.19 -4.48
CA ASN A 81 -12.62 -1.14 -5.49
C ASN A 81 -12.52 -2.25 -6.54
N VAL A 82 -11.32 -2.56 -7.05
CA VAL A 82 -11.16 -3.68 -8.00
C VAL A 82 -11.44 -5.03 -7.31
N LEU A 83 -11.04 -5.20 -6.04
CA LEU A 83 -11.32 -6.38 -5.24
C LEU A 83 -12.82 -6.61 -5.05
N VAL A 84 -13.57 -5.57 -4.71
CA VAL A 84 -15.03 -5.68 -4.49
C VAL A 84 -15.76 -6.03 -5.78
N LYS A 85 -15.34 -5.48 -6.92
CA LYS A 85 -15.96 -5.72 -8.23
C LYS A 85 -15.57 -7.05 -8.85
N GLU A 86 -14.45 -7.66 -8.45
CA GLU A 86 -13.97 -8.93 -9.03
C GLU A 86 -14.87 -10.10 -8.65
N GLN A 87 -15.20 -10.95 -9.62
CA GLN A 87 -16.00 -12.15 -9.42
C GLN A 87 -15.15 -13.43 -9.35
N ASP A 88 -14.00 -13.44 -10.01
CA ASP A 88 -13.05 -14.54 -9.94
C ASP A 88 -12.36 -14.56 -8.58
N MET A 89 -12.55 -15.63 -7.81
CA MET A 89 -12.01 -15.74 -6.45
C MET A 89 -10.47 -15.74 -6.41
N THR A 90 -9.82 -16.30 -7.45
CA THR A 90 -8.35 -16.32 -7.54
C THR A 90 -7.80 -14.89 -7.72
N LYS A 91 -8.41 -14.11 -8.60
CA LYS A 91 -8.06 -12.71 -8.79
C LYS A 91 -8.40 -11.86 -7.57
N LYS A 92 -9.56 -12.13 -6.94
CA LYS A 92 -9.97 -11.45 -5.70
C LYS A 92 -8.95 -11.65 -4.58
N LYS A 93 -8.47 -12.89 -4.39
CA LYS A 93 -7.38 -13.19 -3.45
C LYS A 93 -6.08 -12.47 -3.83
N ALA A 94 -5.75 -12.41 -5.11
CA ALA A 94 -4.56 -11.70 -5.57
C ALA A 94 -4.63 -10.21 -5.25
N TYR A 95 -5.75 -9.53 -5.50
CA TYR A 95 -5.96 -8.13 -5.13
C TYR A 95 -5.91 -7.90 -3.63
N PHE A 96 -6.49 -8.82 -2.84
CA PHE A 96 -6.40 -8.74 -1.39
C PHE A 96 -4.96 -8.85 -0.89
N ASN A 97 -4.19 -9.80 -1.40
CA ASN A 97 -2.79 -9.97 -1.04
C ASN A 97 -1.95 -8.74 -1.45
N GLU A 98 -2.27 -8.15 -2.59
CA GLU A 98 -1.62 -6.92 -3.06
C GLU A 98 -1.98 -5.72 -2.16
N LEU A 99 -3.22 -5.63 -1.68
CA LEU A 99 -3.64 -4.62 -0.68
C LEU A 99 -2.87 -4.78 0.63
N MET A 100 -2.69 -6.00 1.11
CA MET A 100 -1.87 -6.26 2.32
C MET A 100 -0.40 -5.92 2.10
N ASN A 101 0.16 -6.28 0.94
CA ASN A 101 1.53 -5.95 0.55
C ASN A 101 1.77 -4.44 0.39
N LEU A 102 0.75 -3.69 -0.03
CA LEU A 102 0.83 -2.22 -0.10
C LEU A 102 1.20 -1.61 1.26
N TYR A 103 0.58 -2.08 2.34
CA TYR A 103 0.89 -1.62 3.69
C TYR A 103 2.29 -2.03 4.16
N ASP A 104 2.72 -3.27 3.85
CA ASP A 104 4.06 -3.75 4.18
C ASP A 104 5.14 -2.95 3.43
N THR A 105 4.89 -2.65 2.16
CA THR A 105 5.76 -1.81 1.35
C THR A 105 5.81 -0.38 1.89
N ARG A 106 4.66 0.18 2.32
CA ARG A 106 4.61 1.50 2.94
C ARG A 106 5.41 1.57 4.24
N LEU A 107 5.34 0.52 5.07
CA LEU A 107 6.14 0.40 6.29
C LEU A 107 7.63 0.38 5.98
N LYS A 108 8.03 -0.41 4.98
CA LYS A 108 9.42 -0.51 4.52
C LYS A 108 9.99 0.85 4.07
N HIS A 109 9.18 1.66 3.41
CA HIS A 109 9.58 2.96 2.86
C HIS A 109 9.12 4.16 3.70
N MET A 110 8.63 3.93 4.92
CA MET A 110 8.02 4.98 5.75
C MET A 110 8.94 6.17 5.99
N ASP A 111 10.20 5.92 6.34
CA ASP A 111 11.16 6.98 6.65
C ASP A 111 11.49 7.81 5.41
N ALA A 112 11.70 7.16 4.27
CA ALA A 112 11.93 7.83 3.00
C ALA A 112 10.73 8.70 2.59
N LEU A 113 9.50 8.17 2.71
CA LEU A 113 8.27 8.91 2.42
C LEU A 113 8.05 10.07 3.40
N ASN A 114 8.34 9.88 4.67
CA ASN A 114 8.20 10.90 5.70
C ASN A 114 9.25 12.02 5.55
N SER A 115 10.43 11.76 4.97
CA SER A 115 11.50 12.75 4.81
C SER A 115 11.09 13.97 3.98
N PHE A 116 10.20 13.79 3.00
CA PHE A 116 9.68 14.87 2.15
C PHE A 116 8.21 15.22 2.43
N THR A 117 7.61 14.61 3.46
CA THR A 117 6.23 14.88 3.88
C THR A 117 6.21 15.92 4.99
N LYS A 118 5.25 16.86 4.94
CA LYS A 118 5.03 17.84 6.02
C LYS A 118 4.78 17.12 7.34
N ALA A 119 5.31 17.64 8.43
CA ALA A 119 5.31 16.99 9.75
C ALA A 119 3.91 16.56 10.20
N ASP A 120 2.90 17.39 10.00
CA ASP A 120 1.49 17.14 10.33
C ASP A 120 0.82 16.03 9.48
N LYS A 121 1.44 15.66 8.35
CA LYS A 121 0.95 14.65 7.40
C LYS A 121 1.79 13.36 7.38
N ARG A 122 2.83 13.29 8.19
CA ARG A 122 3.67 12.09 8.28
C ARG A 122 2.87 10.93 8.86
N ALA A 123 3.04 9.75 8.27
CA ALA A 123 2.47 8.54 8.81
C ALA A 123 3.37 7.95 9.91
N THR A 124 2.77 7.45 10.97
CA THR A 124 3.44 6.62 11.96
C THR A 124 3.27 5.14 11.63
N LYS A 125 4.08 4.29 12.25
CA LYS A 125 3.92 2.83 12.13
C LYS A 125 2.52 2.40 12.59
N GLY A 126 2.02 3.00 13.67
CA GLY A 126 0.68 2.74 14.19
C GLY A 126 -0.42 3.08 13.18
N ASP A 127 -0.34 4.26 12.53
CA ASP A 127 -1.30 4.66 11.49
C ASP A 127 -1.40 3.62 10.36
N ILE A 128 -0.25 3.14 9.88
CA ILE A 128 -0.18 2.20 8.77
C ILE A 128 -0.75 0.83 9.17
N LEU A 129 -0.38 0.34 10.37
CA LEU A 129 -0.84 -0.96 10.87
C LEU A 129 -2.33 -0.96 11.22
N ALA A 130 -2.84 0.12 11.82
CA ALA A 130 -4.26 0.26 12.12
C ALA A 130 -5.11 0.25 10.84
N ARG A 131 -4.64 0.93 9.78
CA ARG A 131 -5.30 0.90 8.48
C ARG A 131 -5.23 -0.47 7.83
N LYS A 132 -4.06 -1.14 7.89
CA LYS A 132 -3.91 -2.53 7.43
C LYS A 132 -4.89 -3.47 8.13
N ALA A 133 -5.03 -3.33 9.46
CA ALA A 133 -5.97 -4.12 10.25
C ALA A 133 -7.43 -3.89 9.81
N PHE A 134 -7.80 -2.63 9.57
CA PHE A 134 -9.13 -2.28 9.08
C PHE A 134 -9.43 -2.95 7.74
N ASP A 135 -8.55 -2.81 6.75
CA ASP A 135 -8.76 -3.41 5.43
C ASP A 135 -8.68 -4.94 5.47
N TYR A 136 -7.83 -5.52 6.34
CA TYR A 136 -7.81 -6.97 6.58
C TYR A 136 -9.16 -7.46 7.11
N ALA A 137 -9.72 -6.79 8.11
CA ALA A 137 -11.01 -7.18 8.68
C ALA A 137 -12.17 -6.96 7.73
N TYR A 138 -12.13 -5.88 6.95
CA TYR A 138 -13.23 -5.50 6.06
C TYR A 138 -13.30 -6.36 4.80
N TYR A 139 -12.15 -6.65 4.17
CA TYR A 139 -12.08 -7.33 2.88
C TYR A 139 -11.61 -8.79 2.98
N GLY A 140 -11.07 -9.21 4.13
CA GLY A 140 -10.43 -10.52 4.26
C GLY A 140 -11.40 -11.68 4.48
N ALA A 141 -12.58 -11.44 5.07
CA ALA A 141 -13.56 -12.49 5.33
C ALA A 141 -14.01 -13.16 4.02
N GLY A 142 -13.83 -14.48 3.93
CA GLY A 142 -14.14 -15.25 2.73
C GLY A 142 -13.17 -15.07 1.54
N VAL A 143 -12.13 -14.24 1.69
CA VAL A 143 -11.14 -13.95 0.64
C VAL A 143 -9.73 -14.36 1.06
N ALA A 144 -9.30 -13.93 2.25
CA ALA A 144 -7.94 -14.17 2.74
C ALA A 144 -7.76 -15.62 3.20
N ASP A 145 -6.68 -16.25 2.76
CA ASP A 145 -6.30 -17.55 3.31
C ASP A 145 -5.91 -17.39 4.79
N GLY A 146 -6.50 -18.23 5.64
CA GLY A 146 -6.29 -18.17 7.10
C GLY A 146 -6.85 -16.89 7.76
N TYR A 147 -7.92 -16.31 7.20
CA TYR A 147 -8.66 -15.25 7.88
C TYR A 147 -9.21 -15.76 9.23
N SER A 148 -9.05 -14.94 10.27
CA SER A 148 -9.71 -15.18 11.55
C SER A 148 -9.95 -13.85 12.28
N LEU A 149 -10.99 -13.84 13.14
CA LEU A 149 -11.29 -12.70 14.00
C LEU A 149 -10.15 -12.45 15.00
N ASP A 150 -9.52 -13.51 15.52
CA ASP A 150 -8.36 -13.40 16.42
C ASP A 150 -7.18 -12.69 15.75
N LYS A 151 -6.90 -13.00 14.48
CA LYS A 151 -5.85 -12.34 13.74
C LYS A 151 -6.19 -10.88 13.48
N ALA A 152 -7.42 -10.58 13.06
CA ALA A 152 -7.90 -9.21 12.88
C ALA A 152 -7.79 -8.41 14.20
N TYR A 153 -8.25 -8.96 15.30
CA TYR A 153 -8.15 -8.36 16.63
C TYR A 153 -6.71 -8.04 17.02
N THR A 154 -5.79 -9.00 16.82
CA THR A 154 -4.36 -8.82 17.13
C THR A 154 -3.75 -7.69 16.30
N MET A 155 -4.08 -7.63 15.01
CA MET A 155 -3.60 -6.57 14.12
C MET A 155 -4.11 -5.19 14.56
N PHE A 156 -5.38 -5.07 14.95
CA PHE A 156 -5.93 -3.81 15.48
C PHE A 156 -5.22 -3.41 16.77
N ARG A 157 -5.05 -4.34 17.72
CA ARG A 157 -4.35 -4.08 18.99
C ARG A 157 -2.96 -3.52 18.74
N GLU A 158 -2.17 -4.14 17.86
CA GLU A 158 -0.82 -3.67 17.55
C GLU A 158 -0.85 -2.23 17.02
N GLY A 159 -1.72 -1.92 16.05
CA GLY A 159 -1.81 -0.58 15.47
C GLY A 159 -2.26 0.47 16.49
N ILE A 160 -3.32 0.18 17.26
CA ILE A 160 -3.89 1.09 18.28
C ILE A 160 -2.88 1.35 19.40
N ASP A 161 -2.22 0.30 19.92
CA ASP A 161 -1.24 0.42 20.99
C ASP A 161 -0.05 1.30 20.55
N LEU A 162 0.37 1.20 19.29
CA LEU A 162 1.44 2.04 18.74
C LEU A 162 1.01 3.49 18.57
N ILE A 163 -0.22 3.77 18.11
CA ILE A 163 -0.75 5.15 18.02
C ILE A 163 -0.79 5.78 19.42
N ASN A 164 -1.32 5.06 20.41
CA ASN A 164 -1.43 5.55 21.78
C ASN A 164 -0.06 5.77 22.42
N LYS A 165 0.92 4.89 22.14
CA LYS A 165 2.29 5.05 22.63
C LYS A 165 3.01 6.25 22.03
N ASP A 166 2.80 6.50 20.75
CA ASP A 166 3.39 7.65 20.05
C ASP A 166 2.76 8.97 20.54
N GLY A 167 1.45 8.97 20.83
CA GLY A 167 0.71 10.11 21.40
C GLY A 167 0.61 11.33 20.49
N ALA A 168 1.14 11.26 19.27
CA ALA A 168 1.11 12.38 18.33
C ALA A 168 -0.24 12.55 17.64
N LYS A 169 -1.07 11.50 17.61
CA LYS A 169 -2.37 11.46 16.96
C LYS A 169 -3.36 10.63 17.75
N GLU A 170 -4.63 10.90 17.53
CA GLU A 170 -5.73 10.08 18.02
C GLU A 170 -5.97 8.88 17.09
N VAL A 171 -6.46 7.78 17.65
CA VAL A 171 -6.90 6.63 16.85
C VAL A 171 -8.11 7.04 16.02
N PRO A 172 -8.09 6.86 14.68
CA PRO A 172 -9.23 7.25 13.85
C PRO A 172 -10.51 6.51 14.23
N GLY A 173 -11.64 7.23 14.26
CA GLY A 173 -12.95 6.68 14.68
C GLY A 173 -13.33 5.40 13.93
N PHE A 174 -13.16 5.36 12.59
CA PHE A 174 -13.47 4.18 11.79
C PHE A 174 -12.65 2.93 12.20
N VAL A 175 -11.43 3.13 12.71
CA VAL A 175 -10.58 2.03 13.24
C VAL A 175 -11.18 1.51 14.54
N LEU A 176 -11.59 2.42 15.44
CA LEU A 176 -12.22 2.06 16.72
C LEU A 176 -13.54 1.33 16.50
N ASP A 177 -14.41 1.85 15.62
CA ASP A 177 -15.70 1.23 15.31
C ASP A 177 -15.52 -0.21 14.82
N LYS A 178 -14.58 -0.43 13.87
CA LYS A 178 -14.31 -1.78 13.35
C LYS A 178 -13.65 -2.68 14.39
N PHE A 179 -12.78 -2.13 15.23
CA PHE A 179 -12.16 -2.88 16.33
C PHE A 179 -13.20 -3.34 17.35
N PHE A 180 -14.17 -2.49 17.73
CA PHE A 180 -15.28 -2.88 18.59
C PHE A 180 -16.13 -3.98 17.99
N GLU A 181 -16.47 -3.87 16.69
CA GLU A 181 -17.21 -4.91 15.98
C GLU A 181 -16.49 -6.27 16.05
N ILE A 182 -15.19 -6.30 15.70
CA ILE A 182 -14.35 -7.51 15.75
C ILE A 182 -14.24 -8.05 17.17
N SER A 183 -14.10 -7.19 18.16
CA SER A 183 -14.00 -7.58 19.59
C SER A 183 -15.29 -8.23 20.10
N TYR A 184 -16.42 -7.78 19.60
CA TYR A 184 -17.74 -8.35 19.98
C TYR A 184 -18.03 -9.68 19.28
N GLN A 185 -17.55 -9.86 18.04
CA GLN A 185 -17.77 -11.08 17.26
C GLN A 185 -16.79 -12.21 17.60
N ARG A 186 -15.66 -11.91 18.24
CA ARG A 186 -14.64 -12.87 18.64
C ARG A 186 -15.07 -13.75 19.83
#